data_5c236e82c8194fb7fc48fb90526990af
#
_entry.id   5c236e82c8194fb7fc48fb90526990af
#
_cell.length_a   1.000
_cell.length_b   1.000
_cell.length_c   1.000
_cell.angle_alpha   90.00
_cell.angle_beta   90.00
_cell.angle_gamma   90.00
#
_symmetry.space_group_name_H-M   'P 1'
#
loop_
_entity.id
_entity.type
_entity.pdbx_description
1 polymer ?
#
loop_
_entity_poly.entity_id
_entity_poly.type
_entity_poly.pdbx_seq_one_letter_code
_entity_poly.pdbx_strand_id
1 'polypeptide(L)'
;LHTYIAGTQFHELSGVADFLKPGDLLQLVREADNSYDANAIAVATQAGYMLGYVPRSENPVLASLLDAEERLYAILESPTVEMERPKITIVLKRTFFQAQPTEQGQGIILPFPPPKKKKYE
;
A
#
# COMPACT_ATOMS: atom_id res chain seq x y z
N LEU A 1 7.52 -2.57 7.76
CA LEU A 1 6.91 -2.14 9.01
C LEU A 1 5.71 -3.01 9.35
N HIS A 2 5.72 -3.57 10.52
CA HIS A 2 4.59 -4.34 11.04
C HIS A 2 3.68 -3.41 11.83
N THR A 3 2.40 -3.41 11.49
CA THR A 3 1.43 -2.60 12.20
C THR A 3 0.05 -3.27 12.09
N TYR A 4 -1.01 -2.50 12.19
CA TYR A 4 -2.37 -3.02 12.11
C TYR A 4 -3.26 -2.01 11.40
N ILE A 5 -4.47 -2.43 11.08
CA ILE A 5 -5.47 -1.54 10.48
C ILE A 5 -6.34 -1.00 11.59
N ALA A 6 -6.37 0.34 11.73
CA ALA A 6 -7.16 1.02 12.76
C ALA A 6 -8.51 1.46 12.20
N GLY A 7 -9.49 1.62 13.08
CA GLY A 7 -10.79 2.18 12.71
C GLY A 7 -11.66 1.27 11.87
N THR A 8 -11.42 -0.03 11.91
CA THR A 8 -12.13 -0.97 11.04
C THR A 8 -13.62 -1.00 11.29
N GLN A 9 -14.05 -0.70 12.50
CA GLN A 9 -15.48 -0.73 12.84
C GLN A 9 -16.29 0.35 12.11
N PHE A 10 -15.63 1.34 11.55
CA PHE A 10 -16.28 2.42 10.82
C PHE A 10 -16.26 2.25 9.32
N HIS A 11 -15.75 1.12 8.83
CA HIS A 11 -15.53 0.92 7.40
C HIS A 11 -16.05 -0.43 6.95
N GLU A 12 -15.59 -0.91 5.81
CA GLU A 12 -16.20 -2.03 5.12
C GLU A 12 -15.61 -3.39 5.45
N LEU A 13 -14.75 -3.45 6.47
CA LEU A 13 -14.08 -4.71 6.78
C LEU A 13 -15.06 -5.86 7.01
N SER A 14 -16.10 -5.63 7.80
CA SER A 14 -17.05 -6.70 8.13
C SER A 14 -17.75 -7.25 6.89
N GLY A 15 -17.93 -6.40 5.87
CA GLY A 15 -18.60 -6.81 4.65
C GLY A 15 -17.73 -7.60 3.70
N VAL A 16 -16.41 -7.50 3.83
CA VAL A 16 -15.50 -8.16 2.90
C VAL A 16 -14.53 -9.12 3.58
N ALA A 17 -14.64 -9.27 4.90
CA ALA A 17 -13.69 -10.08 5.67
C ALA A 17 -13.58 -11.51 5.17
N ASP A 18 -14.69 -12.09 4.72
CA ASP A 18 -14.69 -13.48 4.24
C ASP A 18 -13.91 -13.66 2.94
N PHE A 19 -13.65 -12.55 2.23
CA PHE A 19 -12.91 -12.58 0.98
C PHE A 19 -11.45 -12.25 1.17
N LEU A 20 -11.02 -11.94 2.39
CA LEU A 20 -9.65 -11.60 2.70
C LEU A 20 -8.94 -12.75 3.39
N LYS A 21 -7.68 -12.93 3.05
CA LYS A 21 -6.87 -14.00 3.63
C LYS A 21 -5.43 -13.53 3.80
N PRO A 22 -4.70 -14.16 4.71
CA PRO A 22 -3.29 -13.81 4.89
C PRO A 22 -2.54 -13.89 3.57
N GLY A 23 -1.68 -12.91 3.35
CA GLY A 23 -0.92 -12.79 2.11
C GLY A 23 -1.56 -11.89 1.07
N ASP A 24 -2.82 -11.49 1.25
CA ASP A 24 -3.46 -10.59 0.30
C ASP A 24 -2.78 -9.23 0.31
N LEU A 25 -2.66 -8.65 -0.88
CA LEU A 25 -2.11 -7.30 -1.04
C LEU A 25 -3.19 -6.27 -0.84
N LEU A 26 -2.85 -5.21 -0.12
CA LEU A 26 -3.77 -4.12 0.16
C LEU A 26 -3.15 -2.82 -0.32
N GLN A 27 -4.00 -1.89 -0.73
CA GLN A 27 -3.57 -0.56 -1.15
C GLN A 27 -3.44 0.37 0.03
N LEU A 28 -2.47 1.27 -0.04
CA LEU A 28 -2.33 2.38 0.90
C LEU A 28 -2.65 3.65 0.13
N VAL A 29 -3.69 4.36 0.55
CA VAL A 29 -4.20 5.53 -0.16
C VAL A 29 -4.02 6.77 0.71
N ARG A 30 -3.18 7.69 0.23
CA ARG A 30 -2.89 8.92 0.93
C ARG A 30 -4.09 9.87 0.89
N GLU A 31 -4.52 10.35 2.05
CA GLU A 31 -5.63 11.29 2.16
C GLU A 31 -5.15 12.61 2.74
N ALA A 32 -4.43 13.38 1.93
CA ALA A 32 -3.84 14.62 2.38
C ALA A 32 -4.89 15.66 2.79
N ASP A 33 -6.11 15.53 2.28
CA ASP A 33 -7.21 16.45 2.59
C ASP A 33 -8.13 15.94 3.68
N ASN A 34 -7.73 14.89 4.39
CA ASN A 34 -8.52 14.37 5.51
C ASN A 34 -8.62 15.45 6.59
N SER A 35 -9.85 15.76 7.00
CA SER A 35 -10.09 16.86 7.94
C SER A 35 -9.67 16.55 9.36
N TYR A 36 -9.50 15.28 9.69
CA TYR A 36 -9.13 14.87 11.05
C TYR A 36 -7.64 14.59 11.20
N ASP A 37 -6.94 14.29 10.10
CA ASP A 37 -5.54 13.91 10.18
C ASP A 37 -4.88 14.20 8.82
N ALA A 38 -4.03 15.20 8.79
CA ALA A 38 -3.34 15.57 7.56
C ALA A 38 -2.39 14.48 7.05
N ASN A 39 -2.03 13.54 7.91
CA ASN A 39 -1.16 12.42 7.53
C ASN A 39 -1.93 11.13 7.28
N ALA A 40 -3.25 11.21 7.13
CA ALA A 40 -4.08 10.02 6.99
C ALA A 40 -3.69 9.17 5.79
N ILE A 41 -3.65 7.86 6.01
CA ILE A 41 -3.41 6.88 4.97
C ILE A 41 -4.46 5.78 5.12
N ALA A 42 -5.34 5.66 4.14
CA ALA A 42 -6.38 4.64 4.14
C ALA A 42 -5.79 3.31 3.69
N VAL A 43 -6.34 2.23 4.22
CA VAL A 43 -6.00 0.87 3.81
C VAL A 43 -7.21 0.31 3.09
N ALA A 44 -7.03 -0.13 1.86
CA ALA A 44 -8.13 -0.60 1.03
C ALA A 44 -7.74 -1.89 0.31
N THR A 45 -8.76 -2.65 -0.08
CA THR A 45 -8.53 -3.84 -0.91
C THR A 45 -8.15 -3.40 -2.31
N GLN A 46 -7.65 -4.35 -3.13
CA GLN A 46 -7.34 -4.05 -4.53
C GLN A 46 -8.58 -3.61 -5.30
N ALA A 47 -9.74 -4.07 -4.89
CA ALA A 47 -11.01 -3.69 -5.51
C ALA A 47 -11.51 -2.32 -5.03
N GLY A 48 -10.86 -1.73 -4.03
CA GLY A 48 -11.22 -0.39 -3.56
C GLY A 48 -12.08 -0.33 -2.33
N TYR A 49 -12.36 -1.45 -1.67
CA TYR A 49 -13.13 -1.42 -0.43
C TYR A 49 -12.26 -0.92 0.71
N MET A 50 -12.71 0.11 1.39
CA MET A 50 -11.96 0.74 2.46
C MET A 50 -12.09 -0.07 3.74
N LEU A 51 -10.95 -0.47 4.30
CA LEU A 51 -10.93 -1.31 5.49
C LEU A 51 -10.68 -0.52 6.77
N GLY A 52 -9.95 0.57 6.68
CA GLY A 52 -9.59 1.39 7.82
C GLY A 52 -8.39 2.24 7.48
N TYR A 53 -7.56 2.52 8.49
CA TYR A 53 -6.42 3.44 8.35
C TYR A 53 -5.16 2.88 8.99
N VAL A 54 -4.02 3.34 8.51
CA VAL A 54 -2.76 3.16 9.21
C VAL A 54 -2.85 3.95 10.52
N PRO A 55 -2.40 3.38 11.64
CA PRO A 55 -2.47 4.09 12.92
C PRO A 55 -1.71 5.42 12.89
N ARG A 56 -2.22 6.40 13.61
CA ARG A 56 -1.58 7.72 13.67
C ARG A 56 -0.16 7.69 14.20
N SER A 57 0.14 6.73 15.06
CA SER A 57 1.49 6.59 15.60
C SER A 57 2.51 6.22 14.52
N GLU A 58 2.04 5.64 13.41
CA GLU A 58 2.92 5.15 12.36
C GLU A 58 2.85 5.99 11.08
N ASN A 59 1.79 6.78 10.91
CA ASN A 59 1.54 7.36 9.60
C ASN A 59 2.41 8.55 9.19
N PRO A 60 3.01 9.36 10.10
CA PRO A 60 3.77 10.52 9.63
C PRO A 60 4.91 10.20 8.67
N VAL A 61 5.71 9.18 9.01
CA VAL A 61 6.84 8.80 8.15
C VAL A 61 6.32 8.23 6.83
N LEU A 62 5.29 7.38 6.91
CA LEU A 62 4.74 6.76 5.71
C LEU A 62 4.08 7.79 4.80
N ALA A 63 3.40 8.79 5.39
CA ALA A 63 2.80 9.87 4.61
C ALA A 63 3.88 10.66 3.86
N SER A 64 5.01 10.92 4.54
CA SER A 64 6.13 11.61 3.88
C SER A 64 6.67 10.82 2.70
N LEU A 65 6.78 9.49 2.85
CA LEU A 65 7.25 8.66 1.76
C LEU A 65 6.28 8.67 0.59
N LEU A 66 4.99 8.55 0.86
CA LEU A 66 3.98 8.60 -0.20
C LEU A 66 3.96 9.96 -0.89
N ASP A 67 4.11 11.04 -0.12
CA ASP A 67 4.14 12.39 -0.69
C ASP A 67 5.39 12.62 -1.54
N ALA A 68 6.47 11.89 -1.27
CA ALA A 68 7.68 11.90 -2.09
C ALA A 68 7.58 10.93 -3.26
N GLU A 69 6.38 10.39 -3.51
CA GLU A 69 6.09 9.49 -4.62
C GLU A 69 6.77 8.13 -4.51
N GLU A 70 7.14 7.75 -3.29
CA GLU A 70 7.57 6.38 -3.05
C GLU A 70 6.35 5.46 -3.10
N ARG A 71 6.56 4.23 -3.47
CA ARG A 71 5.47 3.26 -3.58
C ARG A 71 5.45 2.36 -2.39
N LEU A 72 4.31 2.36 -1.70
CA LEU A 72 4.10 1.51 -0.54
C LEU A 72 2.85 0.66 -0.76
N TYR A 73 2.89 -0.54 -0.24
CA TYR A 73 1.70 -1.39 -0.20
C TYR A 73 1.72 -2.17 1.09
N ALA A 74 0.60 -2.82 1.42
CA ALA A 74 0.51 -3.62 2.62
C ALA A 74 0.19 -5.06 2.27
N ILE A 75 0.61 -5.96 3.14
CA ILE A 75 0.29 -7.39 3.04
C ILE A 75 -0.48 -7.74 4.30
N LEU A 76 -1.65 -8.37 4.12
CA LEU A 76 -2.44 -8.81 5.25
C LEU A 76 -1.75 -10.00 5.90
N GLU A 77 -1.53 -9.92 7.22
CA GLU A 77 -0.77 -10.94 7.93
C GLU A 77 -1.65 -11.89 8.73
N SER A 78 -2.81 -11.44 9.16
CA SER A 78 -3.64 -12.26 10.02
C SER A 78 -5.07 -12.32 9.51
N PRO A 79 -5.79 -13.39 9.85
CA PRO A 79 -7.21 -13.48 9.51
C PRO A 79 -7.96 -12.27 10.07
N THR A 80 -8.97 -11.82 9.33
CA THR A 80 -9.71 -10.62 9.71
C THR A 80 -10.98 -10.93 10.48
N VAL A 81 -11.46 -12.16 10.42
CA VAL A 81 -12.82 -12.51 10.83
C VAL A 81 -13.11 -12.18 12.28
N GLU A 82 -12.14 -12.34 13.17
CA GLU A 82 -12.37 -12.13 14.58
C GLU A 82 -11.47 -11.08 15.18
N MET A 83 -10.86 -10.24 14.32
CA MET A 83 -9.88 -9.28 14.81
C MET A 83 -10.32 -7.85 14.52
N GLU A 84 -10.41 -7.05 15.59
CA GLU A 84 -10.70 -5.65 15.44
C GLU A 84 -9.53 -4.88 14.84
N ARG A 85 -8.32 -5.44 14.96
CA ARG A 85 -7.09 -4.82 14.46
C ARG A 85 -6.31 -5.82 13.64
N PRO A 86 -6.73 -6.04 12.39
CA PRO A 86 -6.00 -6.95 11.51
C PRO A 86 -4.56 -6.49 11.34
N LYS A 87 -3.63 -7.44 11.41
CA LYS A 87 -2.20 -7.11 11.32
C LYS A 87 -1.78 -7.07 9.87
N ILE A 88 -0.94 -6.09 9.55
CA ILE A 88 -0.41 -5.90 8.21
C ILE A 88 1.08 -5.64 8.26
N THR A 89 1.76 -5.93 7.17
CA THR A 89 3.14 -5.53 6.95
C THR A 89 3.16 -4.53 5.81
N ILE A 90 3.72 -3.36 6.05
CA ILE A 90 3.85 -2.32 5.03
C ILE A 90 5.23 -2.45 4.40
N VAL A 91 5.25 -2.48 3.07
CA VAL A 91 6.45 -2.73 2.28
C VAL A 91 6.70 -1.55 1.35
N LEU A 92 7.94 -1.09 1.31
CA LEU A 92 8.37 -0.10 0.35
C LEU A 92 8.81 -0.82 -0.91
N LYS A 93 8.14 -0.51 -2.01
CA LYS A 93 8.46 -1.11 -3.29
C LYS A 93 9.38 -0.19 -4.06
N ARG A 94 10.57 -0.68 -4.39
CA ARG A 94 11.52 0.07 -5.17
C ARG A 94 11.73 -0.60 -6.52
N THR A 95 11.89 0.24 -7.55
CA THR A 95 12.17 -0.23 -8.88
C THR A 95 13.59 0.18 -9.25
N PHE A 96 14.38 -0.79 -9.68
CA PHE A 96 15.74 -0.54 -10.09
C PHE A 96 15.85 -0.70 -11.60
N PHE A 97 16.26 0.35 -12.27
CA PHE A 97 16.47 0.31 -13.72
C PHE A 97 17.93 0.16 -14.06
N GLN A 98 18.77 0.59 -13.20
CA GLN A 98 20.21 0.45 -13.38
C GLN A 98 20.61 -1.00 -13.34
N ALA A 99 19.75 -1.76 -13.16
CA ALA A 99 19.99 -3.17 -13.17
C ALA A 99 20.47 -3.60 -14.50
N GLN A 100 20.73 -3.28 -15.03
CA GLN A 100 21.00 -3.69 -15.96
C GLN A 100 21.99 -3.46 -16.57
N PRO A 101 22.50 -3.59 -16.60
CA PRO A 101 23.19 -3.40 -17.10
C PRO A 101 23.66 -3.66 -17.88
N THR A 102 23.82 -3.57 -18.22
CA THR A 102 24.10 -3.75 -18.67
C THR A 102 24.72 -4.18 -19.32
N GLU A 103 24.94 -4.39 -19.53
CA GLU A 103 25.31 -4.79 -19.80
C GLU A 103 25.57 -4.96 -20.62
N GLN A 104 25.65 -4.90 -21.00
CA GLN A 104 25.57 -5.04 -21.45
C GLN A 104 25.31 -4.68 -22.20
N GLY A 105 25.44 -4.32 -22.66
CA GLY A 105 25.08 -3.87 -23.04
C GLY A 105 24.36 -3.64 -23.72
N GLN A 106 24.37 -3.71 -24.00
CA GLN A 106 23.57 -3.53 -24.14
C GLN A 106 22.64 -3.11 -24.07
N GLY A 107 22.55 -2.96 -24.34
CA GLY A 107 21.64 -2.62 -23.98
C GLY A 107 20.65 -2.28 -24.05
N ILE A 108 20.66 -2.26 -24.35
CA ILE A 108 19.64 -1.93 -24.01
C ILE A 108 18.65 -1.65 -23.84
N ILE A 109 18.51 -1.65 -24.15
CA ILE A 109 17.48 -1.47 -23.62
C ILE A 109 16.47 -1.07 -23.38
N LEU A 110 16.20 -0.97 -23.56
CA LEU A 110 15.23 -0.66 -22.99
C LEU A 110 14.25 -0.56 -22.70
N PRO A 111 14.16 -0.51 -22.92
CA PRO A 111 13.14 -0.42 -22.36
C PRO A 111 12.18 -0.23 -22.06
N PHE A 112 12.40 -0.23 -22.34
CA PHE A 112 11.54 -0.17 -21.60
C PHE A 112 10.52 0.23 -21.49
N PRO A 113 10.63 0.29 -21.71
CA PRO A 113 9.67 0.67 -21.35
C PRO A 113 8.75 1.03 -21.16
N PRO A 114 8.84 1.17 -21.51
CA PRO A 114 8.00 1.54 -20.97
C PRO A 114 6.99 1.78 -20.72
N PRO A 115 6.99 1.77 -20.83
CA PRO A 115 6.09 2.01 -20.28
C PRO A 115 5.11 2.34 -20.03
N LYS A 116 5.26 2.36 -20.28
CA LYS A 116 4.58 2.62 -19.80
C LYS A 116 3.60 2.94 -19.40
N LYS A 117 3.84 3.11 -19.65
CA LYS A 117 3.21 3.45 -19.04
C LYS A 117 2.16 3.71 -18.79
N LYS A 118 2.33 3.80 -19.01
CA LYS A 118 1.61 4.07 -18.48
C LYS A 118 0.55 4.19 -18.16
N LYS A 119 0.72 4.15 -18.41
CA LYS A 119 -0.02 4.24 -17.83
C LYS A 119 -0.82 4.30 -17.36
N TYR A 120 -0.41 4.18 -17.57
CA TYR A 120 -0.90 4.16 -16.72
C TYR A 120 -1.60 4.44 -16.51
N GLU A 121 -1.04 4.45 -16.88
CA GLU A 121 -1.41 4.74 -16.24
C GLU A 121 -1.93 4.96 -15.97
#